data_997bbd9c3034ab4cfb2437f3f34244b9
#
_entry.id   997bbd9c3034ab4cfb2437f3f34244b9
#
_cell.length_a   1.000
_cell.length_b   1.000
_cell.length_c   1.000
_cell.angle_alpha   90.00
_cell.angle_beta   90.00
_cell.angle_gamma   90.00
#
_symmetry.space_group_name_H-M   'P 1'
#
loop_
_entity.id
_entity.type
_entity.pdbx_description
1 polymer ?
#
loop_
_entity_poly.entity_id
_entity_poly.type
_entity_poly.pdbx_seq_one_letter_code
_entity_poly.pdbx_strand_id
1 'polypeptide(L)'
;VGSLGGPRHSIITGESGTGKTMLANLIYNYAKQIGVIGKNAPFIEINCAQFTNPDIAAMEIFGSVEGAYTGSKKKKGLFEQANGGILFLDEAHTIENYQNLLLKAIESGKIRRIGDTKEIDINVIVIAASTKNLHEVFLPELYQRLAQYEMHLPALRERSLAEKENLFRHFVMRYENAVWEARHIRYHVIFTPEAKHAILNAVYPRNIRQMRDVINYSIDASSPLIEDIGEKTEITTVVDMEHIPFEAAEQPETAESSESVAPDDKITDQIAQFIQEQNASGLGPRKIARQLEAMGFPIPYYKVAYFLKKSASAKEAKTARKPALF
;
A
#
# COMPACT_ATOMS: atom_id res chain seq x y z
N VAL A 1 -12.78 -3.32 -20.70
CA VAL A 1 -12.94 -4.72 -20.37
C VAL A 1 -13.79 -5.35 -21.45
N GLY A 2 -13.25 -6.35 -22.13
CA GLY A 2 -13.69 -6.99 -23.33
C GLY A 2 -15.17 -6.91 -23.68
N SER A 3 -15.35 -6.64 -24.92
CA SER A 3 -16.60 -6.83 -25.63
C SER A 3 -16.43 -8.07 -26.54
N LEU A 4 -17.30 -8.26 -27.48
CA LEU A 4 -17.33 -9.39 -28.44
C LEU A 4 -15.99 -9.76 -29.16
N GLY A 5 -14.90 -9.04 -28.92
CA GLY A 5 -13.61 -9.19 -29.61
C GLY A 5 -12.46 -9.83 -28.83
N GLY A 6 -12.71 -10.56 -27.75
CA GLY A 6 -11.65 -11.24 -26.98
C GLY A 6 -11.10 -10.46 -25.79
N PRO A 7 -10.04 -10.95 -25.13
CA PRO A 7 -9.47 -10.31 -23.95
C PRO A 7 -8.94 -8.92 -24.28
N ARG A 8 -9.15 -7.97 -23.38
CA ARG A 8 -8.68 -6.59 -23.51
C ARG A 8 -7.66 -6.32 -22.41
N HIS A 9 -6.41 -6.17 -22.79
CA HIS A 9 -5.33 -5.82 -21.89
C HIS A 9 -5.37 -4.34 -21.52
N SER A 10 -4.75 -3.98 -20.43
CA SER A 10 -4.79 -2.61 -19.91
C SER A 10 -3.49 -2.23 -19.23
N ILE A 11 -3.15 -0.95 -19.29
CA ILE A 11 -2.06 -0.34 -18.56
C ILE A 11 -2.64 0.65 -17.54
N ILE A 12 -2.15 0.60 -16.30
CA ILE A 12 -2.47 1.55 -15.24
C ILE A 12 -1.19 2.23 -14.78
N THR A 13 -1.08 3.53 -15.00
CA THR A 13 0.06 4.33 -14.58
C THR A 13 -0.30 5.27 -13.43
N GLY A 14 0.69 5.69 -12.67
CA GLY A 14 0.54 6.65 -11.58
C GLY A 14 1.57 6.41 -10.49
N GLU A 15 1.79 7.43 -9.68
CA GLU A 15 2.74 7.36 -8.56
C GLU A 15 2.43 6.22 -7.57
N SER A 16 3.41 5.91 -6.71
CA SER A 16 3.18 4.93 -5.63
C SER A 16 2.07 5.41 -4.69
N GLY A 17 1.17 4.50 -4.31
CA GLY A 17 0.08 4.81 -3.38
C GLY A 17 -1.13 5.54 -3.96
N THR A 18 -1.24 5.70 -5.30
CA THR A 18 -2.40 6.33 -5.97
C THR A 18 -3.62 5.43 -6.11
N GLY A 19 -3.48 4.10 -5.84
CA GLY A 19 -4.59 3.15 -5.89
C GLY A 19 -4.61 2.23 -7.10
N LYS A 20 -3.50 2.01 -7.81
CA LYS A 20 -3.41 1.15 -9.01
C LYS A 20 -3.97 -0.26 -8.78
N THR A 21 -3.54 -0.93 -7.71
CA THR A 21 -4.03 -2.27 -7.33
C THR A 21 -5.52 -2.26 -7.02
N MET A 22 -6.02 -1.21 -6.35
CA MET A 22 -7.45 -1.05 -6.08
C MET A 22 -8.25 -0.94 -7.38
N LEU A 23 -7.79 -0.15 -8.35
CA LEU A 23 -8.43 -0.03 -9.66
C LEU A 23 -8.45 -1.37 -10.41
N ALA A 24 -7.34 -2.12 -10.39
CA ALA A 24 -7.29 -3.46 -11.00
C ALA A 24 -8.33 -4.42 -10.38
N ASN A 25 -8.47 -4.39 -9.04
CA ASN A 25 -9.50 -5.17 -8.34
C ASN A 25 -10.93 -4.72 -8.69
N LEU A 26 -11.17 -3.42 -8.86
CA LEU A 26 -12.47 -2.91 -9.31
C LEU A 26 -12.79 -3.37 -10.74
N ILE A 27 -11.81 -3.33 -11.64
CA ILE A 27 -11.94 -3.85 -13.01
C ILE A 27 -12.30 -5.34 -12.98
N TYR A 28 -11.61 -6.12 -12.17
CA TYR A 28 -11.90 -7.54 -12.00
C TYR A 28 -13.32 -7.81 -11.52
N ASN A 29 -13.76 -7.13 -10.46
CA ASN A 29 -15.11 -7.31 -9.93
C ASN A 29 -16.18 -6.88 -10.93
N TYR A 30 -15.95 -5.77 -11.64
CA TYR A 30 -16.84 -5.30 -12.70
C TYR A 30 -16.91 -6.29 -13.86
N ALA A 31 -15.77 -6.83 -14.30
CA ALA A 31 -15.71 -7.83 -15.38
C ALA A 31 -16.50 -9.10 -15.03
N LYS A 32 -16.49 -9.53 -13.76
CA LYS A 32 -17.34 -10.62 -13.27
C LYS A 32 -18.81 -10.27 -13.28
N GLN A 33 -19.14 -9.06 -12.82
CA GLN A 33 -20.52 -8.58 -12.73
C GLN A 33 -21.20 -8.52 -14.09
N ILE A 34 -20.47 -8.06 -15.14
CA ILE A 34 -21.02 -7.95 -16.51
C ILE A 34 -20.78 -9.21 -17.36
N GLY A 35 -20.23 -10.27 -16.76
CA GLY A 35 -20.07 -11.57 -17.43
C GLY A 35 -18.95 -11.65 -18.47
N VAL A 36 -18.00 -10.71 -18.50
CA VAL A 36 -16.81 -10.76 -19.39
C VAL A 36 -15.88 -11.89 -18.98
N ILE A 37 -15.77 -12.16 -17.70
CA ILE A 37 -15.09 -13.33 -17.12
C ILE A 37 -16.06 -14.12 -16.24
N GLY A 38 -15.77 -15.40 -16.05
CA GLY A 38 -16.60 -16.29 -15.24
C GLY A 38 -16.70 -15.83 -13.78
N LYS A 39 -17.79 -16.21 -13.10
CA LYS A 39 -17.98 -15.88 -11.66
C LYS A 39 -16.82 -16.36 -10.78
N ASN A 40 -16.20 -17.50 -11.13
CA ASN A 40 -15.07 -18.08 -10.41
C ASN A 40 -13.73 -17.83 -11.13
N ALA A 41 -13.67 -16.89 -12.06
CA ALA A 41 -12.44 -16.54 -12.77
C ALA A 41 -11.37 -16.10 -11.77
N PRO A 42 -10.11 -16.55 -11.91
CA PRO A 42 -9.04 -16.17 -11.01
C PRO A 42 -8.61 -14.72 -11.23
N PHE A 43 -8.16 -14.09 -10.14
CA PHE A 43 -7.39 -12.85 -10.15
C PHE A 43 -6.03 -13.17 -9.53
N ILE A 44 -5.00 -13.17 -10.36
CA ILE A 44 -3.63 -13.47 -9.92
C ILE A 44 -2.85 -12.16 -9.93
N GLU A 45 -2.33 -11.79 -8.77
CA GLU A 45 -1.53 -10.58 -8.57
C GLU A 45 -0.07 -10.96 -8.33
N ILE A 46 0.84 -10.23 -8.97
CA ILE A 46 2.27 -10.37 -8.77
C ILE A 46 2.96 -9.01 -8.80
N ASN A 47 3.80 -8.75 -7.82
CA ASN A 47 4.71 -7.61 -7.85
C ASN A 47 6.00 -8.01 -8.56
N CYS A 48 6.23 -7.47 -9.75
CA CYS A 48 7.37 -7.83 -10.59
C CYS A 48 8.71 -7.37 -10.00
N ALA A 49 8.71 -6.37 -9.14
CA ALA A 49 9.92 -5.88 -8.47
C ALA A 49 10.51 -6.86 -7.43
N GLN A 50 9.75 -7.89 -7.03
CA GLN A 50 10.26 -8.91 -6.10
C GLN A 50 11.27 -9.87 -6.75
N PHE A 51 11.32 -9.91 -8.08
CA PHE A 51 12.22 -10.79 -8.80
C PHE A 51 13.56 -10.11 -9.05
N THR A 52 14.58 -10.54 -8.33
CA THR A 52 15.96 -10.07 -8.53
C THR A 52 16.67 -10.85 -9.63
N ASN A 53 16.19 -12.06 -9.96
CA ASN A 53 16.74 -12.92 -11.00
C ASN A 53 15.72 -13.10 -12.14
N PRO A 54 16.06 -12.72 -13.39
CA PRO A 54 15.18 -12.84 -14.54
C PRO A 54 14.73 -14.27 -14.83
N ASP A 55 15.61 -15.26 -14.65
CA ASP A 55 15.25 -16.67 -14.92
C ASP A 55 14.20 -17.18 -13.93
N ILE A 56 14.31 -16.79 -12.65
CA ILE A 56 13.32 -17.11 -11.63
C ILE A 56 11.98 -16.43 -11.98
N ALA A 57 12.02 -15.19 -12.40
CA ALA A 57 10.83 -14.47 -12.83
C ALA A 57 10.13 -15.15 -14.02
N ALA A 58 10.89 -15.56 -15.03
CA ALA A 58 10.34 -16.27 -16.18
C ALA A 58 9.69 -17.60 -15.77
N MET A 59 10.32 -18.35 -14.86
CA MET A 59 9.76 -19.59 -14.34
C MET A 59 8.49 -19.40 -13.53
N GLU A 60 8.43 -18.35 -12.71
CA GLU A 60 7.21 -18.02 -11.97
C GLU A 60 6.08 -17.64 -12.92
N ILE A 61 6.34 -16.81 -13.91
CA ILE A 61 5.33 -16.28 -14.83
C ILE A 61 4.86 -17.35 -15.83
N PHE A 62 5.78 -18.10 -16.44
CA PHE A 62 5.47 -19.07 -17.51
C PHE A 62 5.43 -20.52 -17.04
N GLY A 63 5.94 -20.81 -15.85
CA GLY A 63 6.07 -22.18 -15.34
C GLY A 63 7.37 -22.85 -15.77
N SER A 64 7.64 -24.03 -15.21
CA SER A 64 8.81 -24.85 -15.55
C SER A 64 8.46 -26.34 -15.58
N VAL A 65 9.22 -27.11 -16.36
CA VAL A 65 9.20 -28.56 -16.29
C VAL A 65 10.34 -29.07 -15.39
N GLU A 66 10.24 -30.30 -14.95
CA GLU A 66 11.32 -30.95 -14.23
C GLU A 66 12.58 -31.06 -15.10
N GLY A 67 13.74 -30.71 -14.54
CA GLY A 67 15.00 -30.72 -15.29
C GLY A 67 15.25 -29.47 -16.14
N ALA A 68 14.41 -28.47 -16.14
CA ALA A 68 14.65 -27.21 -16.85
C ALA A 68 15.95 -26.53 -16.39
N TYR A 69 16.36 -26.75 -15.16
CA TYR A 69 17.65 -26.37 -14.56
C TYR A 69 17.93 -27.30 -13.35
N THR A 70 19.14 -27.21 -12.79
CA THR A 70 19.54 -28.08 -11.66
C THR A 70 18.59 -27.90 -10.46
N GLY A 71 17.86 -28.96 -10.09
CA GLY A 71 16.90 -28.96 -8.98
C GLY A 71 15.51 -28.42 -9.29
N SER A 72 15.20 -28.10 -10.56
CA SER A 72 13.85 -27.64 -10.92
C SER A 72 12.82 -28.75 -10.77
N LYS A 73 11.67 -28.39 -10.16
CA LYS A 73 10.45 -29.20 -10.11
C LYS A 73 9.42 -28.67 -11.11
N LYS A 74 8.54 -29.54 -11.57
CA LYS A 74 7.42 -29.13 -12.41
C LYS A 74 6.53 -28.14 -11.67
N LYS A 75 6.36 -26.93 -12.21
CA LYS A 75 5.55 -25.86 -11.61
C LYS A 75 4.67 -25.20 -12.67
N LYS A 76 3.39 -24.97 -12.34
CA LYS A 76 2.50 -24.15 -13.16
C LYS A 76 2.87 -22.70 -13.03
N GLY A 77 2.94 -21.99 -14.15
CA GLY A 77 3.17 -20.56 -14.18
C GLY A 77 1.94 -19.73 -13.84
N LEU A 78 2.14 -18.43 -13.58
CA LEU A 78 1.06 -17.49 -13.25
C LEU A 78 0.05 -17.36 -14.39
N PHE A 79 0.48 -17.42 -15.64
CA PHE A 79 -0.44 -17.44 -16.81
C PHE A 79 -1.39 -18.64 -16.77
N GLU A 80 -0.90 -19.82 -16.42
CA GLU A 80 -1.75 -21.01 -16.27
C GLU A 80 -2.72 -20.87 -15.12
N GLN A 81 -2.26 -20.27 -14.00
CA GLN A 81 -3.09 -20.04 -12.82
C GLN A 81 -4.16 -18.97 -13.08
N ALA A 82 -3.86 -17.98 -13.90
CA ALA A 82 -4.76 -16.89 -14.27
C ALA A 82 -5.72 -17.27 -15.41
N ASN A 83 -5.64 -18.49 -15.96
CA ASN A 83 -6.42 -18.88 -17.14
C ASN A 83 -7.93 -18.72 -16.91
N GLY A 84 -8.60 -18.06 -17.83
CA GLY A 84 -10.00 -17.67 -17.75
C GLY A 84 -10.27 -16.40 -16.92
N GLY A 85 -9.24 -15.74 -16.40
CA GLY A 85 -9.33 -14.59 -15.51
C GLY A 85 -8.37 -13.46 -15.84
N ILE A 86 -7.82 -12.86 -14.80
CA ILE A 86 -6.94 -11.69 -14.89
C ILE A 86 -5.58 -11.99 -14.25
N LEU A 87 -4.51 -11.61 -14.94
CA LEU A 87 -3.15 -11.53 -14.41
C LEU A 87 -2.80 -10.05 -14.23
N PHE A 88 -2.60 -9.64 -12.99
CA PHE A 88 -2.21 -8.30 -12.62
C PHE A 88 -0.70 -8.26 -12.33
N LEU A 89 0.02 -7.48 -13.14
CA LEU A 89 1.46 -7.27 -13.05
C LEU A 89 1.72 -5.90 -12.40
N ASP A 90 2.00 -5.88 -11.10
CA ASP A 90 2.39 -4.64 -10.42
C ASP A 90 3.88 -4.36 -10.60
N GLU A 91 4.27 -3.07 -10.66
CA GLU A 91 5.61 -2.61 -10.98
C GLU A 91 6.17 -3.24 -12.26
N ALA A 92 5.32 -3.32 -13.29
CA ALA A 92 5.60 -4.02 -14.54
C ALA A 92 6.82 -3.48 -15.30
N HIS A 93 7.26 -2.25 -15.03
CA HIS A 93 8.48 -1.68 -15.59
C HIS A 93 9.76 -2.45 -15.22
N THR A 94 9.71 -3.33 -14.23
CA THR A 94 10.85 -4.17 -13.85
C THR A 94 11.00 -5.44 -14.71
N ILE A 95 10.05 -5.67 -15.65
CA ILE A 95 10.08 -6.81 -16.57
C ILE A 95 10.96 -6.46 -17.78
N GLU A 96 12.28 -6.49 -17.66
CA GLU A 96 13.18 -6.14 -18.76
C GLU A 96 13.53 -7.34 -19.65
N ASN A 97 13.81 -8.48 -19.06
CA ASN A 97 14.50 -9.59 -19.75
C ASN A 97 13.57 -10.61 -20.45
N TYR A 98 12.27 -10.60 -20.19
CA TYR A 98 11.31 -11.58 -20.76
C TYR A 98 10.10 -10.95 -21.43
N GLN A 99 10.25 -9.72 -21.89
CA GLN A 99 9.19 -9.01 -22.65
C GLN A 99 8.77 -9.76 -23.91
N ASN A 100 9.70 -10.41 -24.60
CA ASN A 100 9.41 -11.23 -25.79
C ASN A 100 8.52 -12.45 -25.46
N LEU A 101 8.71 -13.08 -24.29
CA LEU A 101 7.87 -14.20 -23.87
C LEU A 101 6.46 -13.70 -23.51
N LEU A 102 6.39 -12.54 -22.85
CA LEU A 102 5.14 -11.89 -22.51
C LEU A 102 4.37 -11.47 -23.78
N LEU A 103 5.07 -10.85 -24.75
CA LEU A 103 4.51 -10.49 -26.05
C LEU A 103 3.91 -11.72 -26.74
N LYS A 104 4.68 -12.80 -26.84
CA LYS A 104 4.21 -14.05 -27.46
C LYS A 104 2.96 -14.60 -26.75
N ALA A 105 2.93 -14.61 -25.43
CA ALA A 105 1.77 -15.07 -24.66
C ALA A 105 0.51 -14.24 -24.95
N ILE A 106 0.67 -12.92 -25.03
CA ILE A 106 -0.43 -11.96 -25.28
C ILE A 106 -0.94 -12.05 -26.73
N GLU A 107 -0.04 -12.23 -27.70
CA GLU A 107 -0.41 -12.28 -29.12
C GLU A 107 -1.02 -13.60 -29.53
N SER A 108 -0.39 -14.71 -29.14
CA SER A 108 -0.82 -16.03 -29.59
C SER A 108 -1.88 -16.68 -28.69
N GLY A 109 -2.10 -16.16 -27.47
CA GLY A 109 -2.90 -16.85 -26.46
C GLY A 109 -2.29 -18.18 -26.03
N LYS A 110 -0.96 -18.34 -26.18
CA LYS A 110 -0.25 -19.58 -25.88
C LYS A 110 1.03 -19.29 -25.12
N ILE A 111 1.33 -20.16 -24.20
CA ILE A 111 2.59 -20.15 -23.46
C ILE A 111 3.32 -21.49 -23.59
N ARG A 112 4.63 -21.46 -23.28
CA ARG A 112 5.43 -22.67 -23.06
C ARG A 112 6.08 -22.55 -21.69
N ARG A 113 6.08 -23.64 -20.94
CA ARG A 113 6.88 -23.71 -19.70
C ARG A 113 8.36 -23.67 -20.05
N ILE A 114 9.14 -23.08 -19.17
CA ILE A 114 10.60 -23.08 -19.34
C ILE A 114 11.11 -24.51 -19.38
N GLY A 115 11.90 -24.84 -20.41
CA GLY A 115 12.39 -26.19 -20.67
C GLY A 115 11.41 -27.14 -21.38
N ASP A 116 10.21 -26.66 -21.76
CA ASP A 116 9.20 -27.45 -22.50
C ASP A 116 9.09 -27.02 -23.98
N THR A 117 8.72 -27.97 -24.83
CA THR A 117 8.35 -27.70 -26.23
C THR A 117 6.84 -27.59 -26.43
N LYS A 118 6.04 -28.07 -25.47
CA LYS A 118 4.59 -28.12 -25.55
C LYS A 118 3.98 -26.76 -25.33
N GLU A 119 3.12 -26.34 -26.25
CA GLU A 119 2.30 -25.14 -26.09
C GLU A 119 1.06 -25.43 -25.25
N ILE A 120 0.65 -24.46 -24.46
CA ILE A 120 -0.51 -24.46 -23.58
C ILE A 120 -1.37 -23.26 -23.97
N ASP A 121 -2.62 -23.52 -24.34
CA ASP A 121 -3.57 -22.44 -24.65
C ASP A 121 -3.99 -21.74 -23.36
N ILE A 122 -4.03 -20.41 -23.41
CA ILE A 122 -4.43 -19.54 -22.31
C ILE A 122 -5.42 -18.47 -22.79
N ASN A 123 -6.34 -18.12 -21.92
CA ASN A 123 -7.24 -16.99 -22.11
C ASN A 123 -7.14 -16.09 -20.87
N VAL A 124 -6.23 -15.11 -20.89
CA VAL A 124 -5.89 -14.29 -19.74
C VAL A 124 -5.95 -12.81 -20.14
N ILE A 125 -6.65 -12.03 -19.35
CA ILE A 125 -6.58 -10.56 -19.42
C ILE A 125 -5.38 -10.12 -18.60
N VAL A 126 -4.45 -9.38 -19.20
CA VAL A 126 -3.29 -8.82 -18.50
C VAL A 126 -3.56 -7.36 -18.18
N ILE A 127 -3.37 -7.00 -16.92
CA ILE A 127 -3.36 -5.61 -16.44
C ILE A 127 -1.95 -5.33 -15.94
N ALA A 128 -1.24 -4.40 -16.57
CA ALA A 128 0.11 -3.98 -16.19
C ALA A 128 0.04 -2.64 -15.45
N ALA A 129 0.54 -2.59 -14.22
CA ALA A 129 0.62 -1.36 -13.45
C ALA A 129 2.07 -0.91 -13.29
N SER A 130 2.30 0.40 -13.32
CA SER A 130 3.64 0.98 -13.22
C SER A 130 3.64 2.36 -12.60
N THR A 131 4.74 2.66 -11.89
CA THR A 131 5.09 4.01 -11.44
C THR A 131 5.89 4.77 -12.49
N LYS A 132 6.43 4.07 -13.50
CA LYS A 132 7.18 4.65 -14.61
C LYS A 132 6.38 4.61 -15.91
N ASN A 133 6.78 5.42 -16.87
CA ASN A 133 6.23 5.41 -18.20
C ASN A 133 6.61 4.09 -18.94
N LEU A 134 5.65 3.21 -19.13
CA LEU A 134 5.90 1.92 -19.79
C LEU A 134 6.21 2.04 -21.28
N HIS A 135 5.84 3.13 -21.92
CA HIS A 135 6.20 3.40 -23.32
C HIS A 135 7.73 3.53 -23.51
N GLU A 136 8.44 3.98 -22.48
CA GLU A 136 9.90 4.13 -22.52
C GLU A 136 10.65 2.84 -22.13
N VAL A 137 9.98 1.92 -21.44
CA VAL A 137 10.58 0.72 -20.86
C VAL A 137 10.27 -0.53 -21.67
N PHE A 138 9.05 -0.61 -22.21
CA PHE A 138 8.61 -1.80 -22.94
C PHE A 138 9.02 -1.73 -24.40
N LEU A 139 9.20 -2.93 -25.00
CA LEU A 139 9.25 -3.06 -26.45
C LEU A 139 7.99 -2.44 -27.08
N PRO A 140 8.12 -1.68 -28.17
CA PRO A 140 6.97 -1.00 -28.79
C PRO A 140 5.80 -1.94 -29.09
N GLU A 141 6.08 -3.15 -29.55
CA GLU A 141 5.05 -4.16 -29.87
C GLU A 141 4.33 -4.63 -28.60
N LEU A 142 5.06 -4.88 -27.52
CA LEU A 142 4.48 -5.28 -26.23
C LEU A 142 3.60 -4.17 -25.67
N TYR A 143 4.09 -2.93 -25.72
CA TYR A 143 3.33 -1.78 -25.27
C TYR A 143 2.01 -1.65 -26.03
N GLN A 144 2.04 -1.69 -27.37
CA GLN A 144 0.84 -1.61 -28.21
C GLN A 144 -0.18 -2.70 -27.92
N ARG A 145 0.26 -3.90 -27.56
CA ARG A 145 -0.64 -5.01 -27.20
C ARG A 145 -1.26 -4.86 -25.82
N LEU A 146 -0.51 -4.31 -24.87
CA LEU A 146 -0.99 -4.07 -23.49
C LEU A 146 -1.83 -2.78 -23.40
N ALA A 147 -1.47 -1.74 -24.15
CA ALA A 147 -2.09 -0.42 -24.10
C ALA A 147 -3.41 -0.32 -24.84
N GLN A 148 -4.21 -1.39 -24.89
CA GLN A 148 -5.57 -1.34 -25.45
C GLN A 148 -6.47 -0.41 -24.64
N TYR A 149 -6.24 -0.32 -23.34
CA TYR A 149 -6.78 0.70 -22.46
C TYR A 149 -5.65 1.24 -21.57
N GLU A 150 -5.48 2.54 -21.61
CA GLU A 150 -4.56 3.24 -20.71
C GLU A 150 -5.34 4.04 -19.68
N MET A 151 -4.94 3.89 -18.45
CA MET A 151 -5.54 4.61 -17.33
C MET A 151 -4.43 5.26 -16.50
N HIS A 152 -4.48 6.56 -16.36
CA HIS A 152 -3.57 7.30 -15.50
C HIS A 152 -4.28 7.68 -14.20
N LEU A 153 -3.69 7.31 -13.05
CA LEU A 153 -4.18 7.71 -11.74
C LEU A 153 -3.40 8.93 -11.26
N PRO A 154 -4.06 10.09 -11.13
CA PRO A 154 -3.41 11.30 -10.67
C PRO A 154 -2.92 11.17 -9.25
N ALA A 155 -1.83 11.86 -8.93
CA ALA A 155 -1.34 11.98 -7.56
C ALA A 155 -2.36 12.70 -6.68
N LEU A 156 -2.30 12.46 -5.36
CA LEU A 156 -3.26 13.06 -4.43
C LEU A 156 -3.23 14.59 -4.44
N ARG A 157 -2.04 15.19 -4.66
CA ARG A 157 -1.88 16.65 -4.80
C ARG A 157 -2.62 17.24 -6.02
N GLU A 158 -2.83 16.45 -7.05
CA GLU A 158 -3.49 16.83 -8.30
C GLU A 158 -5.01 16.69 -8.22
N ARG A 159 -5.53 16.02 -7.18
CA ARG A 159 -6.96 15.78 -7.00
C ARG A 159 -7.66 17.01 -6.42
N SER A 160 -8.90 17.19 -6.83
CA SER A 160 -9.76 18.24 -6.29
C SER A 160 -10.03 18.05 -4.80
N LEU A 161 -10.37 19.13 -4.11
CA LEU A 161 -10.76 19.08 -2.69
C LEU A 161 -11.95 18.11 -2.47
N ALA A 162 -12.92 18.12 -3.36
CA ALA A 162 -14.08 17.23 -3.29
C ALA A 162 -13.69 15.73 -3.36
N GLU A 163 -12.73 15.38 -4.22
CA GLU A 163 -12.20 14.01 -4.28
C GLU A 163 -11.43 13.64 -3.01
N LYS A 164 -10.61 14.55 -2.48
CA LYS A 164 -9.91 14.36 -1.20
C LYS A 164 -10.90 14.16 -0.05
N GLU A 165 -11.97 14.94 0.01
CA GLU A 165 -13.04 14.78 1.00
C GLU A 165 -13.78 13.44 0.88
N ASN A 166 -14.03 12.97 -0.33
CA ASN A 166 -14.61 11.66 -0.56
C ASN A 166 -13.69 10.53 -0.07
N LEU A 167 -12.38 10.64 -0.34
CA LEU A 167 -11.39 9.69 0.16
C LEU A 167 -11.32 9.71 1.69
N PHE A 168 -11.28 10.90 2.29
CA PHE A 168 -11.30 11.08 3.74
C PHE A 168 -12.51 10.38 4.37
N ARG A 169 -13.72 10.68 3.88
CA ARG A 169 -14.96 10.08 4.36
C ARG A 169 -14.98 8.56 4.20
N HIS A 170 -14.47 8.08 3.05
CA HIS A 170 -14.33 6.65 2.80
C HIS A 170 -13.43 5.96 3.84
N PHE A 171 -12.28 6.55 4.18
CA PHE A 171 -11.36 5.95 5.14
C PHE A 171 -11.90 5.97 6.56
N VAL A 172 -12.57 7.04 6.97
CA VAL A 172 -13.26 7.10 8.28
C VAL A 172 -14.31 5.99 8.37
N MET A 173 -15.22 5.92 7.40
CA MET A 173 -16.26 4.90 7.37
C MET A 173 -15.68 3.47 7.33
N ARG A 174 -14.60 3.26 6.60
CA ARG A 174 -13.92 1.96 6.56
C ARG A 174 -13.31 1.59 7.90
N TYR A 175 -12.77 2.54 8.64
CA TYR A 175 -12.26 2.32 10.00
C TYR A 175 -13.42 1.93 10.95
N GLU A 176 -14.52 2.68 10.94
CA GLU A 176 -15.71 2.40 11.75
C GLU A 176 -16.27 0.99 11.47
N ASN A 177 -16.38 0.62 10.19
CA ASN A 177 -16.83 -0.71 9.79
C ASN A 177 -15.86 -1.81 10.26
N ALA A 178 -14.55 -1.60 10.18
CA ALA A 178 -13.57 -2.58 10.65
C ALA A 178 -13.67 -2.81 12.17
N VAL A 179 -13.94 -1.76 12.95
CA VAL A 179 -14.19 -1.89 14.40
C VAL A 179 -15.48 -2.69 14.65
N TRP A 180 -16.54 -2.40 13.89
CA TRP A 180 -17.78 -3.16 13.99
C TRP A 180 -17.59 -4.65 13.65
N GLU A 181 -16.92 -4.96 12.56
CA GLU A 181 -16.67 -6.35 12.14
C GLU A 181 -15.83 -7.12 13.17
N ALA A 182 -14.84 -6.45 13.76
CA ALA A 182 -13.92 -7.10 14.70
C ALA A 182 -14.48 -7.22 16.13
N ARG A 183 -15.33 -6.30 16.58
CA ARG A 183 -15.69 -6.15 18.00
C ARG A 183 -17.19 -5.97 18.26
N HIS A 184 -18.01 -5.79 17.23
CA HIS A 184 -19.44 -5.45 17.33
C HIS A 184 -19.71 -4.17 18.14
N ILE A 185 -18.76 -3.22 18.10
CA ILE A 185 -18.88 -1.91 18.74
C ILE A 185 -19.20 -0.89 17.64
N ARG A 186 -20.27 -0.13 17.80
CA ARG A 186 -20.56 1.04 16.97
C ARG A 186 -19.56 2.14 17.29
N TYR A 187 -18.73 2.46 16.32
CA TYR A 187 -17.68 3.44 16.49
C TYR A 187 -17.99 4.68 15.66
N HIS A 188 -18.10 5.84 16.31
CA HIS A 188 -18.39 7.11 15.67
C HIS A 188 -17.17 8.02 15.78
N VAL A 189 -16.61 8.38 14.64
CA VAL A 189 -15.43 9.23 14.56
C VAL A 189 -15.81 10.63 14.10
N ILE A 190 -15.54 11.62 14.91
CA ILE A 190 -15.78 13.05 14.63
C ILE A 190 -14.42 13.75 14.54
N PHE A 191 -14.13 14.34 13.40
CA PHE A 191 -12.97 15.22 13.25
C PHE A 191 -13.37 16.67 13.47
N THR A 192 -12.57 17.41 14.24
CA THR A 192 -12.75 18.87 14.30
C THR A 192 -12.51 19.51 12.92
N PRO A 193 -13.11 20.67 12.63
CA PRO A 193 -12.90 21.35 11.36
C PRO A 193 -11.42 21.61 11.05
N GLU A 194 -10.63 21.97 12.08
CA GLU A 194 -9.20 22.24 11.99
C GLU A 194 -8.42 20.96 11.65
N ALA A 195 -8.69 19.86 12.35
CA ALA A 195 -8.07 18.58 12.12
C ALA A 195 -8.38 18.04 10.70
N LYS A 196 -9.65 18.14 10.29
CA LYS A 196 -10.07 17.76 8.93
C LYS A 196 -9.36 18.62 7.88
N HIS A 197 -9.29 19.94 8.09
CA HIS A 197 -8.62 20.86 7.18
C HIS A 197 -7.13 20.55 7.04
N ALA A 198 -6.44 20.27 8.15
CA ALA A 198 -5.04 19.89 8.15
C ALA A 198 -4.79 18.62 7.31
N ILE A 199 -5.61 17.58 7.49
CA ILE A 199 -5.50 16.32 6.72
C ILE A 199 -5.75 16.55 5.23
N LEU A 200 -6.76 17.33 4.86
CA LEU A 200 -7.10 17.54 3.46
C LEU A 200 -6.07 18.35 2.68
N ASN A 201 -5.30 19.23 3.36
CA ASN A 201 -4.31 20.11 2.76
C ASN A 201 -2.86 19.64 2.96
N ALA A 202 -2.62 18.60 3.74
CA ALA A 202 -1.29 18.08 3.96
C ALA A 202 -0.66 17.52 2.67
N VAL A 203 0.67 17.53 2.63
CA VAL A 203 1.45 16.94 1.55
C VAL A 203 1.70 15.46 1.84
N TYR A 204 1.35 14.60 0.90
CA TYR A 204 1.46 13.16 1.03
C TYR A 204 2.40 12.55 -0.03
N PRO A 205 3.71 12.42 0.23
CA PRO A 205 4.66 11.80 -0.70
C PRO A 205 4.28 10.38 -1.15
N ARG A 206 3.55 9.65 -0.30
CA ARG A 206 3.02 8.31 -0.62
C ARG A 206 1.53 8.32 -0.98
N ASN A 207 1.03 9.47 -1.42
CA ASN A 207 -0.32 9.67 -1.94
C ASN A 207 -1.44 9.17 -1.01
N ILE A 208 -2.45 8.53 -1.55
CA ILE A 208 -3.65 8.03 -0.84
C ILE A 208 -3.28 7.04 0.27
N ARG A 209 -2.22 6.25 0.07
CA ARG A 209 -1.74 5.30 1.09
C ARG A 209 -1.35 6.03 2.37
N GLN A 210 -0.60 7.12 2.26
CA GLN A 210 -0.17 7.89 3.43
C GLN A 210 -1.33 8.65 4.06
N MET A 211 -2.22 9.25 3.26
CA MET A 211 -3.43 9.90 3.78
C MET A 211 -4.27 8.92 4.62
N ARG A 212 -4.50 7.70 4.12
CA ARG A 212 -5.19 6.64 4.87
C ARG A 212 -4.47 6.32 6.19
N ASP A 213 -3.13 6.15 6.12
CA ASP A 213 -2.34 5.81 7.30
C ASP A 213 -2.39 6.92 8.36
N VAL A 214 -2.39 8.20 7.93
CA VAL A 214 -2.56 9.37 8.81
C VAL A 214 -3.95 9.39 9.44
N ILE A 215 -5.01 9.17 8.68
CA ILE A 215 -6.38 9.13 9.19
C ILE A 215 -6.53 8.02 10.24
N ASN A 216 -6.11 6.81 9.91
CA ASN A 216 -6.18 5.67 10.84
C ASN A 216 -5.40 5.96 12.13
N TYR A 217 -4.19 6.49 11.97
CA TYR A 217 -3.34 6.85 13.11
C TYR A 217 -4.00 7.92 13.99
N SER A 218 -4.59 8.95 13.40
CA SER A 218 -5.27 10.01 14.15
C SER A 218 -6.47 9.49 14.92
N ILE A 219 -7.25 8.59 14.31
CA ILE A 219 -8.37 7.91 14.99
C ILE A 219 -7.85 7.04 16.13
N ASP A 220 -6.78 6.27 15.90
CA ASP A 220 -6.16 5.46 16.94
C ASP A 220 -5.65 6.34 18.10
N ALA A 221 -5.10 7.51 17.81
CA ALA A 221 -4.59 8.45 18.81
C ALA A 221 -5.69 9.01 19.72
N SER A 222 -6.86 9.30 19.14
CA SER A 222 -8.02 9.84 19.87
C SER A 222 -8.85 8.77 20.58
N SER A 223 -8.63 7.49 20.23
CA SER A 223 -9.47 6.40 20.75
C SER A 223 -9.14 6.05 22.21
N PRO A 224 -10.14 5.71 23.04
CA PRO A 224 -9.91 5.23 24.40
C PRO A 224 -9.10 3.93 24.39
N LEU A 225 -8.40 3.64 25.48
CA LEU A 225 -7.75 2.35 25.67
C LEU A 225 -8.80 1.24 25.72
N ILE A 226 -8.43 0.04 25.24
CA ILE A 226 -9.34 -1.13 25.24
C ILE A 226 -9.84 -1.44 26.66
N GLU A 227 -9.00 -1.23 27.67
CA GLU A 227 -9.30 -1.44 29.10
C GLU A 227 -10.37 -0.47 29.60
N ASP A 228 -10.47 0.72 29.01
CA ASP A 228 -11.44 1.76 29.38
C ASP A 228 -12.80 1.61 28.65
N ILE A 229 -12.87 0.73 27.67
CA ILE A 229 -14.08 0.49 26.87
C ILE A 229 -15.11 -0.31 27.68
N GLY A 230 -14.66 -1.31 28.48
CA GLY A 230 -15.54 -2.18 29.24
C GLY A 230 -16.59 -2.87 28.36
N GLU A 231 -17.86 -2.87 28.78
CA GLU A 231 -19.00 -3.47 28.07
C GLU A 231 -19.71 -2.50 27.11
N LYS A 232 -19.10 -1.38 26.75
CA LYS A 232 -19.70 -0.40 25.85
C LYS A 232 -19.91 -0.96 24.46
N THR A 233 -21.13 -0.81 23.93
CA THR A 233 -21.52 -1.21 22.58
C THR A 233 -21.41 -0.05 21.58
N GLU A 234 -21.21 1.17 22.06
CA GLU A 234 -21.11 2.39 21.25
C GLU A 234 -20.04 3.32 21.84
N ILE A 235 -19.20 3.85 20.98
CA ILE A 235 -18.11 4.74 21.33
C ILE A 235 -18.08 5.90 20.32
N THR A 236 -18.01 7.11 20.84
CA THR A 236 -17.72 8.30 20.03
C THR A 236 -16.35 8.83 20.42
N THR A 237 -15.51 9.09 19.42
CA THR A 237 -14.22 9.74 19.62
C THR A 237 -14.15 11.02 18.78
N VAL A 238 -13.45 12.03 19.34
CA VAL A 238 -13.22 13.31 18.67
C VAL A 238 -11.73 13.40 18.33
N VAL A 239 -11.44 13.54 17.07
CA VAL A 239 -10.09 13.75 16.55
C VAL A 239 -9.87 15.24 16.35
N ASP A 240 -8.93 15.80 17.08
CA ASP A 240 -8.48 17.19 16.93
C ASP A 240 -7.01 17.28 16.50
N MET A 241 -6.44 18.48 16.45
CA MET A 241 -5.08 18.72 15.95
C MET A 241 -4.00 17.98 16.72
N GLU A 242 -4.18 17.74 18.02
CA GLU A 242 -3.18 17.04 18.85
C GLU A 242 -3.05 15.55 18.49
N HIS A 243 -4.08 14.98 17.86
CA HIS A 243 -4.10 13.58 17.43
C HIS A 243 -3.49 13.37 16.04
N ILE A 244 -3.22 14.46 15.28
CA ILE A 244 -2.67 14.37 13.92
C ILE A 244 -1.15 14.17 14.00
N PRO A 245 -0.57 13.21 13.27
CA PRO A 245 0.87 13.03 13.22
C PRO A 245 1.58 14.30 12.73
N PHE A 246 2.68 14.66 13.36
CA PHE A 246 3.45 15.88 13.08
C PHE A 246 3.81 16.06 11.60
N GLU A 247 4.16 14.97 10.91
CA GLU A 247 4.47 14.97 9.47
C GLU A 247 3.32 15.44 8.56
N ALA A 248 2.07 15.34 9.05
CA ALA A 248 0.90 15.79 8.31
C ALA A 248 0.43 17.19 8.73
N ALA A 249 0.84 17.67 9.92
CA ALA A 249 0.50 18.99 10.43
C ALA A 249 1.40 20.11 9.85
N GLU A 250 2.60 19.76 9.34
CA GLU A 250 3.48 20.70 8.66
C GLU A 250 2.97 20.96 7.24
N GLN A 251 2.31 22.09 7.05
CA GLN A 251 1.99 22.60 5.70
C GLN A 251 3.26 23.20 5.08
N PRO A 252 3.48 23.08 3.76
CA PRO A 252 4.44 23.93 3.10
C PRO A 252 3.87 25.37 3.14
N GLU A 253 4.34 26.15 4.08
CA GLU A 253 4.11 27.59 4.03
C GLU A 253 4.64 28.11 2.69
N THR A 254 3.75 28.74 1.93
CA THR A 254 4.13 29.60 0.81
C THR A 254 5.21 30.54 1.33
N ALA A 255 6.36 30.48 0.67
CA ALA A 255 7.51 31.32 1.01
C ALA A 255 7.11 32.78 1.10
N GLU A 256 6.91 33.28 2.31
CA GLU A 256 7.15 34.67 2.70
C GLU A 256 7.01 34.80 4.22
N SER A 257 8.16 35.10 4.81
CA SER A 257 8.40 35.86 6.04
C SER A 257 7.97 35.33 7.41
N SER A 258 8.99 35.33 8.22
CA SER A 258 9.14 35.59 9.65
C SER A 258 9.25 34.42 10.60
N GLU A 259 10.47 34.35 11.13
CA GLU A 259 10.85 33.66 12.36
C GLU A 259 9.85 33.91 13.49
N SER A 260 9.17 32.85 13.93
CA SER A 260 8.66 32.80 15.29
C SER A 260 8.91 31.40 15.84
N VAL A 261 9.76 31.34 16.84
CA VAL A 261 10.19 30.20 17.62
C VAL A 261 8.98 29.51 18.22
N ALA A 262 8.67 28.28 17.78
CA ALA A 262 7.76 27.37 18.47
C ALA A 262 8.44 26.83 19.74
N PRO A 263 7.73 26.65 20.87
CA PRO A 263 8.32 26.12 22.08
C PRO A 263 8.79 24.68 21.88
N ASP A 264 10.04 24.49 22.23
CA ASP A 264 10.85 23.27 22.13
C ASP A 264 10.30 22.18 23.10
N ASP A 265 9.34 21.37 22.65
CA ASP A 265 8.89 20.16 23.33
C ASP A 265 9.93 19.03 23.14
N LYS A 266 11.14 19.25 23.62
CA LYS A 266 12.18 18.23 23.61
C LYS A 266 11.82 17.11 24.59
N ILE A 267 11.72 15.89 24.08
CA ILE A 267 11.87 14.70 24.91
C ILE A 267 13.28 14.81 25.51
N THR A 268 13.37 15.22 26.77
CA THR A 268 14.64 15.30 27.49
C THR A 268 15.22 13.90 27.64
N ASP A 269 16.53 13.80 27.81
CA ASP A 269 17.19 12.49 27.94
C ASP A 269 16.58 11.63 29.06
N GLN A 270 16.08 12.25 30.13
CA GLN A 270 15.39 11.57 31.22
C GLN A 270 14.06 10.95 30.77
N ILE A 271 13.27 11.68 30.00
CA ILE A 271 11.99 11.21 29.46
C ILE A 271 12.25 10.11 28.43
N ALA A 272 13.28 10.27 27.59
CA ALA A 272 13.71 9.26 26.63
C ALA A 272 14.08 7.93 27.31
N GLN A 273 14.83 8.00 28.40
CA GLN A 273 15.21 6.84 29.21
C GLN A 273 13.97 6.18 29.83
N PHE A 274 13.08 6.95 30.42
CA PHE A 274 11.82 6.46 30.99
C PHE A 274 10.97 5.73 29.93
N ILE A 275 10.79 6.31 28.74
CA ILE A 275 10.05 5.68 27.65
C ILE A 275 10.66 4.33 27.25
N GLN A 276 12.00 4.24 27.17
CA GLN A 276 12.68 2.99 26.83
C GLN A 276 12.54 1.92 27.93
N GLU A 277 12.65 2.30 29.19
CA GLU A 277 12.50 1.39 30.33
C GLU A 277 11.07 0.83 30.42
N GLN A 278 10.07 1.68 30.28
CA GLN A 278 8.67 1.26 30.30
C GLN A 278 8.31 0.38 29.10
N ASN A 279 8.86 0.68 27.93
CA ASN A 279 8.66 -0.18 26.77
C ASN A 279 9.36 -1.55 26.92
N ALA A 280 10.53 -1.59 27.52
CA ALA A 280 11.23 -2.84 27.84
C ALA A 280 10.46 -3.71 28.86
N SER A 281 9.65 -3.08 29.72
CA SER A 281 8.73 -3.78 30.64
C SER A 281 7.43 -4.26 29.97
N GLY A 282 7.30 -4.06 28.64
CA GLY A 282 6.13 -4.51 27.86
C GLY A 282 4.97 -3.52 27.80
N LEU A 283 5.14 -2.29 28.30
CA LEU A 283 4.10 -1.27 28.15
C LEU A 283 4.09 -0.68 26.74
N GLY A 284 2.90 -0.61 26.15
CA GLY A 284 2.69 0.04 24.85
C GLY A 284 2.73 1.59 24.95
N PRO A 285 2.94 2.29 23.81
CA PRO A 285 3.13 3.74 23.77
C PRO A 285 2.03 4.55 24.47
N ARG A 286 0.77 4.11 24.41
CA ARG A 286 -0.36 4.79 25.05
C ARG A 286 -0.30 4.74 26.58
N LYS A 287 0.06 3.59 27.14
CA LYS A 287 0.20 3.45 28.60
C LYS A 287 1.38 4.28 29.10
N ILE A 288 2.47 4.33 28.33
CA ILE A 288 3.63 5.16 28.65
C ILE A 288 3.27 6.64 28.62
N ALA A 289 2.53 7.10 27.60
CA ALA A 289 2.07 8.49 27.50
C ALA A 289 1.18 8.88 28.68
N ARG A 290 0.26 8.02 29.09
CA ARG A 290 -0.61 8.24 30.28
C ARG A 290 0.17 8.32 31.59
N GLN A 291 1.24 7.52 31.73
CA GLN A 291 2.13 7.63 32.90
C GLN A 291 2.91 8.94 32.88
N LEU A 292 3.42 9.37 31.73
CA LEU A 292 4.12 10.65 31.58
C LEU A 292 3.19 11.82 31.90
N GLU A 293 1.94 11.78 31.44
CA GLU A 293 0.92 12.79 31.77
C GLU A 293 0.63 12.85 33.26
N ALA A 294 0.48 11.70 33.93
CA ALA A 294 0.30 11.61 35.40
C ALA A 294 1.51 12.13 36.18
N MET A 295 2.71 12.11 35.57
CA MET A 295 3.95 12.67 36.14
C MET A 295 4.14 14.16 35.83
N GLY A 296 3.17 14.80 35.15
CA GLY A 296 3.23 16.22 34.76
C GLY A 296 3.95 16.51 33.44
N PHE A 297 4.21 15.47 32.65
CA PHE A 297 4.80 15.58 31.30
C PHE A 297 3.76 15.18 30.24
N PRO A 298 2.91 16.10 29.75
CA PRO A 298 1.85 15.78 28.79
C PRO A 298 2.44 15.53 27.39
N ILE A 299 3.07 14.36 27.22
CA ILE A 299 3.62 13.94 25.92
C ILE A 299 2.58 13.06 25.24
N PRO A 300 2.06 13.48 24.07
CA PRO A 300 1.12 12.70 23.31
C PRO A 300 1.69 11.31 22.94
N TYR A 301 0.84 10.29 22.98
CA TYR A 301 1.25 8.91 22.77
C TYR A 301 1.95 8.68 21.42
N TYR A 302 1.60 9.43 20.39
CA TYR A 302 2.23 9.30 19.06
C TYR A 302 3.71 9.75 19.06
N LYS A 303 4.07 10.75 19.89
CA LYS A 303 5.47 11.15 20.08
C LYS A 303 6.25 10.02 20.76
N VAL A 304 5.64 9.34 21.73
CA VAL A 304 6.22 8.16 22.39
C VAL A 304 6.39 7.01 21.39
N ALA A 305 5.38 6.72 20.57
CA ALA A 305 5.42 5.68 19.55
C ALA A 305 6.49 5.97 18.47
N TYR A 306 6.59 7.21 18.02
CA TYR A 306 7.61 7.64 17.05
C TYR A 306 9.03 7.50 17.63
N PHE A 307 9.24 7.93 18.86
CA PHE A 307 10.51 7.79 19.58
C PHE A 307 10.94 6.32 19.67
N LEU A 308 10.03 5.43 20.06
CA LEU A 308 10.30 4.00 20.17
C LEU A 308 10.64 3.38 18.80
N LYS A 309 9.93 3.74 17.74
CA LYS A 309 10.20 3.26 16.39
C LYS A 309 11.56 3.74 15.89
N LYS A 310 11.90 5.01 16.11
CA LYS A 310 13.21 5.58 15.75
C LYS A 310 14.37 4.92 16.51
N SER A 311 14.17 4.65 17.79
CA SER A 311 15.17 3.97 18.64
C SER A 311 15.39 2.52 18.23
N ALA A 312 14.35 1.79 17.79
CA ALA A 312 14.45 0.43 17.27
C ALA A 312 15.26 0.38 15.96
N SER A 313 14.92 1.26 15.00
CA SER A 313 15.66 1.36 13.72
C SER A 313 17.13 1.74 13.90
N ALA A 314 17.44 2.60 14.89
CA ALA A 314 18.83 2.98 15.22
C ALA A 314 19.64 1.82 15.85
N LYS A 315 18.98 0.94 16.61
CA LYS A 315 19.61 -0.28 17.18
C LYS A 315 19.90 -1.31 16.09
N GLU A 316 18.99 -1.53 15.17
CA GLU A 316 19.19 -2.45 14.02
C GLU A 316 20.34 -1.98 13.11
N ALA A 317 20.40 -0.68 12.82
CA ALA A 317 21.50 -0.10 12.04
C ALA A 317 22.89 -0.21 12.72
N LYS A 318 22.94 -0.18 14.06
CA LYS A 318 24.20 -0.38 14.82
C LYS A 318 24.62 -1.85 14.88
N THR A 319 23.65 -2.78 14.91
CA THR A 319 23.93 -4.23 14.92
C THR A 319 24.44 -4.71 13.55
N ALA A 320 23.96 -4.11 12.47
CA ALA A 320 24.39 -4.42 11.10
C ALA A 320 25.79 -3.87 10.74
N ARG A 321 26.39 -3.00 11.57
CA ARG A 321 27.71 -2.38 11.35
C ARG A 321 28.86 -3.00 12.15
N LYS A 322 28.67 -4.12 12.86
CA LYS A 322 29.81 -4.83 13.44
C LYS A 322 30.47 -5.66 12.34
N PRO A 323 31.72 -5.36 11.93
CA PRO A 323 32.48 -6.21 11.04
C PRO A 323 32.73 -7.54 11.75
N ALA A 324 32.51 -8.64 11.05
CA ALA A 324 33.01 -9.94 11.46
C ALA A 324 34.54 -9.85 11.42
N LEU A 325 35.15 -9.75 12.57
CA LEU A 325 36.55 -10.10 12.78
C LEU A 325 36.58 -11.63 12.86
N PHE A 326 36.92 -12.25 11.74
CA PHE A 326 37.85 -13.41 11.66
C PHE A 326 38.10 -13.72 10.18
#